data_0373fd23cdf423db186ac1bcea8f97bc
#
_entry.id   0373fd23cdf423db186ac1bcea8f97bc
#
_cell.length_a   1.000
_cell.length_b   1.000
_cell.length_c   1.000
_cell.angle_alpha   90.00
_cell.angle_beta   90.00
_cell.angle_gamma   90.00
#
_symmetry.space_group_name_H-M   'P 1'
#
loop_
_entity.id
_entity.type
_entity.pdbx_description
1 polymer ?
#
loop_
_entity_poly.entity_id
_entity_poly.type
_entity_poly.pdbx_seq_one_letter_code
_entity_poly.pdbx_strand_id
1 'polypeptide(L)'
;MRNLKNELKFYIKNNLIEDRPNKTGLFNKIKCLYMDECFEDDFKSVDSTFEASKSNKKGNSNIKDFIDKHEQYNDFQTMLFKLIDDKHLKDSDVYNKVHIDRRLFSKIRSDKNYHPSKETIILLAIALELTENELDELLDSASYSLPKNNKYDLIIRVCFINRVFKLSDINELLYEYNCKLFNY
;
A
#
# COMPACT_ATOMS: atom_id res chain seq x y z
N MET A 1 -25.23 -0.18 -3.76
CA MET A 1 -24.61 0.37 -5.00
C MET A 1 -24.79 1.89 -5.15
N ARG A 2 -26.00 2.48 -5.16
CA ARG A 2 -26.16 3.96 -5.34
C ARG A 2 -25.40 4.79 -4.30
N ASN A 3 -25.39 4.38 -3.04
CA ASN A 3 -24.70 5.11 -1.96
C ASN A 3 -23.18 5.04 -2.14
N LEU A 4 -22.64 3.86 -2.43
CA LEU A 4 -21.21 3.63 -2.68
C LEU A 4 -20.66 4.48 -3.82
N LYS A 5 -21.43 4.62 -4.93
CA LYS A 5 -21.03 5.46 -6.07
C LYS A 5 -20.92 6.94 -5.69
N ASN A 6 -21.82 7.42 -4.84
CA ASN A 6 -21.77 8.82 -4.35
C ASN A 6 -20.60 9.03 -3.39
N GLU A 7 -20.34 8.09 -2.51
CA GLU A 7 -19.19 8.12 -1.60
C GLU A 7 -17.87 8.06 -2.38
N LEU A 8 -17.80 7.20 -3.40
CA LEU A 8 -16.64 7.11 -4.28
C LEU A 8 -16.38 8.42 -5.02
N LYS A 9 -17.43 9.06 -5.60
CA LYS A 9 -17.29 10.36 -6.26
C LYS A 9 -16.76 11.42 -5.31
N PHE A 10 -17.28 11.46 -4.08
CA PHE A 10 -16.84 12.40 -3.06
C PHE A 10 -15.39 12.14 -2.64
N TYR A 11 -15.02 10.87 -2.44
CA TYR A 11 -13.68 10.46 -2.05
C TYR A 11 -12.66 10.78 -3.16
N ILE A 12 -12.96 10.45 -4.43
CA ILE A 12 -12.09 10.76 -5.57
C ILE A 12 -11.92 12.27 -5.71
N LYS A 13 -13.01 13.05 -5.63
CA LYS A 13 -12.95 14.52 -5.73
C LYS A 13 -12.07 15.15 -4.65
N ASN A 14 -12.07 14.59 -3.45
CA ASN A 14 -11.33 15.15 -2.31
C ASN A 14 -9.88 14.68 -2.26
N ASN A 15 -9.59 13.48 -2.74
CA ASN A 15 -8.27 12.86 -2.61
C ASN A 15 -7.49 12.79 -3.92
N LEU A 16 -8.16 12.86 -5.08
CA LEU A 16 -7.45 12.96 -6.35
C LEU A 16 -6.83 14.34 -6.45
N ILE A 17 -5.53 14.41 -6.34
CA ILE A 17 -4.75 15.60 -6.69
C ILE A 17 -4.73 15.63 -8.22
N GLU A 18 -5.73 16.27 -8.84
CA GLU A 18 -5.64 16.60 -10.25
C GLU A 18 -4.39 17.46 -10.43
N ASP A 19 -3.59 17.20 -11.46
CA ASP A 19 -2.54 18.08 -11.94
C ASP A 19 -3.17 19.42 -12.32
N ARG A 20 -3.41 20.29 -11.34
CA ARG A 20 -3.82 21.66 -11.59
C ARG A 20 -2.58 22.42 -11.98
N PRO A 21 -2.57 23.08 -13.13
CA PRO A 21 -1.47 23.95 -13.48
C PRO A 21 -1.31 25.01 -12.39
N ASN A 22 -0.23 24.91 -11.66
CA ASN A 22 0.45 25.95 -10.90
C ASN A 22 -0.44 26.99 -10.18
N LYS A 23 -0.97 26.67 -8.99
CA LYS A 23 -1.42 27.68 -8.03
C LYS A 23 -0.58 27.58 -6.76
N THR A 24 0.49 28.37 -6.75
CA THR A 24 1.44 28.58 -5.65
C THR A 24 0.82 28.96 -4.30
N GLY A 25 -0.48 29.21 -4.23
CA GLY A 25 -1.19 29.60 -3.01
C GLY A 25 -1.62 28.43 -2.09
N LEU A 26 -1.86 27.25 -2.64
CA LEU A 26 -2.36 26.12 -1.85
C LEU A 26 -1.22 25.34 -1.17
N PHE A 27 -0.06 25.27 -1.83
CA PHE A 27 1.13 24.63 -1.27
C PHE A 27 1.66 25.37 -0.03
N ASN A 28 1.59 26.72 -0.04
CA ASN A 28 1.95 27.53 1.12
C ASN A 28 0.94 27.38 2.28
N LYS A 29 -0.33 27.16 2.00
CA LYS A 29 -1.37 27.00 3.03
C LYS A 29 -1.32 25.61 3.70
N ILE A 30 -0.95 24.57 2.94
CA ILE A 30 -0.72 23.22 3.48
C ILE A 30 0.59 23.20 4.29
N LYS A 31 1.62 23.91 3.83
CA LYS A 31 2.89 24.03 4.56
C LYS A 31 2.71 24.70 5.93
N CYS A 32 1.85 25.71 6.04
CA CYS A 32 1.52 26.34 7.32
C CYS A 32 0.73 25.40 8.27
N LEU A 33 -0.19 24.56 7.74
CA LEU A 33 -1.01 23.67 8.57
C LEU A 33 -0.25 22.43 9.09
N TYR A 34 0.82 22.04 8.42
CA TYR A 34 1.65 20.89 8.83
C TYR A 34 2.95 21.28 9.55
N MET A 35 3.34 22.58 9.54
CA MET A 35 4.56 23.05 10.22
C MET A 35 4.31 23.63 11.60
N ASP A 36 3.05 23.87 12.00
CA ASP A 36 2.75 24.45 13.32
C ASP A 36 2.63 23.39 14.44
N GLU A 37 2.67 22.09 14.15
CA GLU A 37 2.55 21.06 15.20
C GLU A 37 3.76 20.14 15.42
N CYS A 38 4.83 20.23 14.64
CA CYS A 38 5.93 19.25 14.75
C CYS A 38 7.36 19.80 14.83
N PHE A 39 7.61 21.10 14.98
CA PHE A 39 9.00 21.60 15.00
C PHE A 39 9.20 22.86 15.87
N GLU A 40 9.01 22.77 17.18
CA GLU A 40 9.47 23.83 18.09
C GLU A 40 10.50 23.41 19.13
N ASP A 41 10.99 22.18 19.22
CA ASP A 41 11.88 21.82 20.33
C ASP A 41 13.32 21.39 19.97
N ASP A 42 13.73 21.26 18.71
CA ASP A 42 15.09 20.73 18.41
C ASP A 42 15.98 21.62 17.51
N PHE A 43 15.73 22.91 17.39
CA PHE A 43 16.65 23.80 16.65
C PHE A 43 17.17 24.96 17.47
N LYS A 44 17.76 24.67 18.62
CA LYS A 44 18.70 25.59 19.31
C LYS A 44 20.04 24.93 19.46
N SER A 45 21.04 25.60 18.85
CA SER A 45 22.50 25.37 19.00
C SER A 45 23.12 24.27 18.12
N VAL A 46 23.39 24.60 16.87
CA VAL A 46 24.61 24.10 16.24
C VAL A 46 25.50 25.31 15.94
N ASP A 47 26.26 25.69 16.97
CA ASP A 47 27.37 26.60 16.80
C ASP A 47 28.55 25.83 16.24
N SER A 48 29.27 26.50 15.38
CA SER A 48 30.41 26.06 14.61
C SER A 48 31.57 25.61 15.46
N THR A 49 31.91 24.32 15.49
CA THR A 49 33.31 23.86 15.61
C THR A 49 33.44 22.50 14.95
N PHE A 50 33.93 22.52 13.73
CA PHE A 50 34.37 21.33 13.02
C PHE A 50 35.77 20.97 13.56
N GLU A 51 35.84 20.15 14.58
CA GLU A 51 37.09 19.48 14.97
C GLU A 51 37.03 18.01 14.52
N ALA A 52 37.95 17.70 13.61
CA ALA A 52 38.24 16.36 13.16
C ALA A 52 38.77 15.51 14.33
N SER A 53 37.95 14.64 14.88
CA SER A 53 38.40 13.60 15.81
C SER A 53 38.15 12.20 15.25
N LYS A 54 39.27 11.57 15.02
CA LYS A 54 39.64 10.17 14.78
C LYS A 54 38.54 9.12 15.08
N SER A 55 38.24 8.37 14.03
CA SER A 55 37.77 6.96 13.96
C SER A 55 37.50 6.26 15.31
N ASN A 56 36.20 6.04 15.57
CA ASN A 56 35.77 4.91 16.38
C ASN A 56 34.93 3.96 15.52
N LYS A 57 35.48 2.76 15.26
CA LYS A 57 34.87 1.63 14.56
C LYS A 57 33.70 0.99 15.34
N LYS A 58 32.71 1.74 15.77
CA LYS A 58 31.52 1.24 16.45
C LYS A 58 30.19 1.46 15.65
N GLY A 59 30.27 2.04 14.43
CA GLY A 59 29.09 2.38 13.65
C GLY A 59 28.50 1.25 12.80
N ASN A 60 29.26 0.17 12.51
CA ASN A 60 28.82 -0.85 11.54
C ASN A 60 27.93 -1.96 12.13
N SER A 61 27.97 -2.22 13.43
CA SER A 61 27.11 -3.24 14.05
C SER A 61 25.64 -2.79 14.09
N ASN A 62 25.37 -1.53 14.38
CA ASN A 62 24.02 -1.00 14.49
C ASN A 62 23.27 -0.96 13.13
N ILE A 63 23.97 -0.68 12.03
CA ILE A 63 23.35 -0.63 10.70
C ILE A 63 23.05 -2.04 10.20
N LYS A 64 23.99 -2.96 10.40
CA LYS A 64 23.78 -4.35 10.01
C LYS A 64 22.68 -5.00 10.83
N ASP A 65 22.70 -4.85 12.15
CA ASP A 65 21.65 -5.34 13.05
C ASP A 65 20.28 -4.71 12.73
N PHE A 66 20.28 -3.45 12.29
CA PHE A 66 19.06 -2.77 11.85
C PHE A 66 18.55 -3.35 10.54
N ILE A 67 19.42 -3.56 9.56
CA ILE A 67 19.08 -4.20 8.27
C ILE A 67 18.58 -5.61 8.51
N ASP A 68 19.33 -6.44 9.24
CA ASP A 68 18.99 -7.84 9.52
C ASP A 68 17.64 -7.97 10.26
N LYS A 69 17.33 -7.02 11.15
CA LYS A 69 16.00 -6.96 11.79
C LYS A 69 14.88 -6.57 10.83
N HIS A 70 15.14 -5.71 9.86
CA HIS A 70 14.12 -5.26 8.89
C HIS A 70 14.03 -6.19 7.69
N GLU A 71 15.09 -6.90 7.31
CA GLU A 71 15.04 -7.97 6.30
C GLU A 71 14.23 -9.19 6.77
N GLN A 72 14.13 -9.43 8.08
CA GLN A 72 13.26 -10.47 8.66
C GLN A 72 11.78 -10.05 8.71
N TYR A 73 11.47 -8.77 8.53
CA TYR A 73 10.11 -8.27 8.51
C TYR A 73 9.58 -8.24 7.07
N ASN A 74 8.68 -9.19 6.80
CA ASN A 74 7.69 -9.15 5.73
C ASN A 74 8.17 -9.52 4.32
N ASP A 75 8.69 -10.73 4.16
CA ASP A 75 8.56 -11.41 2.88
C ASP A 75 7.07 -11.56 2.54
N PHE A 76 6.66 -11.03 1.38
CA PHE A 76 5.27 -11.10 0.89
C PHE A 76 4.66 -12.50 1.03
N GLN A 77 5.43 -13.52 0.69
CA GLN A 77 5.00 -14.91 0.75
C GLN A 77 4.63 -15.31 2.18
N THR A 78 5.50 -15.02 3.14
CA THR A 78 5.27 -15.33 4.57
C THR A 78 4.04 -14.59 5.09
N MET A 79 3.87 -13.33 4.74
CA MET A 79 2.70 -12.55 5.16
C MET A 79 1.41 -13.06 4.53
N LEU A 80 1.41 -13.34 3.22
CA LEU A 80 0.24 -13.87 2.53
C LEU A 80 -0.26 -15.19 3.16
N PHE A 81 0.65 -16.14 3.38
CA PHE A 81 0.25 -17.44 3.91
C PHE A 81 -0.16 -17.36 5.38
N LYS A 82 0.46 -16.49 6.17
CA LYS A 82 -0.02 -16.20 7.52
C LYS A 82 -1.47 -15.69 7.50
N LEU A 83 -1.81 -14.74 6.61
CA LEU A 83 -3.18 -14.23 6.48
C LEU A 83 -4.18 -15.32 6.03
N ILE A 84 -3.76 -16.26 5.16
CA ILE A 84 -4.59 -17.39 4.74
C ILE A 84 -4.85 -18.34 5.92
N ASP A 85 -3.81 -18.65 6.69
CA ASP A 85 -3.91 -19.53 7.87
C ASP A 85 -4.73 -18.88 8.98
N ASP A 86 -4.53 -17.61 9.29
CA ASP A 86 -5.29 -16.84 10.28
C ASP A 86 -6.79 -16.80 9.96
N LYS A 87 -7.14 -16.75 8.67
CA LYS A 87 -8.54 -16.78 8.19
C LYS A 87 -9.09 -18.19 8.01
N HIS A 88 -8.30 -19.22 8.29
CA HIS A 88 -8.66 -20.65 8.15
C HIS A 88 -9.17 -21.02 6.73
N LEU A 89 -8.64 -20.37 5.70
CA LEU A 89 -9.00 -20.60 4.32
C LEU A 89 -8.09 -21.66 3.67
N LYS A 90 -8.65 -22.38 2.68
CA LYS A 90 -7.85 -23.25 1.83
C LYS A 90 -7.32 -22.45 0.64
N ASP A 91 -6.13 -22.79 0.18
CA ASP A 91 -5.53 -22.20 -1.02
C ASP A 91 -6.50 -22.22 -2.22
N SER A 92 -7.23 -23.35 -2.39
CA SER A 92 -8.21 -23.50 -3.47
C SER A 92 -9.33 -22.47 -3.42
N ASP A 93 -9.78 -22.13 -2.23
CA ASP A 93 -10.87 -21.20 -2.04
C ASP A 93 -10.41 -19.76 -2.37
N VAL A 94 -9.16 -19.45 -2.01
CA VAL A 94 -8.54 -18.15 -2.28
C VAL A 94 -8.39 -17.91 -3.79
N TYR A 95 -7.68 -18.80 -4.51
CA TYR A 95 -7.42 -18.56 -5.93
C TYR A 95 -8.67 -18.71 -6.81
N ASN A 96 -9.59 -19.62 -6.45
CA ASN A 96 -10.86 -19.78 -7.20
C ASN A 96 -11.78 -18.56 -7.05
N LYS A 97 -11.84 -17.94 -5.87
CA LYS A 97 -12.72 -16.79 -5.59
C LYS A 97 -12.44 -15.60 -6.51
N VAL A 98 -11.20 -15.43 -6.92
CA VAL A 98 -10.75 -14.30 -7.76
C VAL A 98 -10.18 -14.76 -9.11
N HIS A 99 -10.46 -16.00 -9.50
CA HIS A 99 -10.08 -16.58 -10.79
C HIS A 99 -8.57 -16.52 -11.11
N ILE A 100 -7.73 -16.59 -10.07
CA ILE A 100 -6.28 -16.71 -10.26
C ILE A 100 -5.95 -18.14 -10.70
N ASP A 101 -5.09 -18.27 -11.72
CA ASP A 101 -4.62 -19.57 -12.18
C ASP A 101 -3.89 -20.33 -11.05
N ARG A 102 -4.27 -21.59 -10.85
CA ARG A 102 -3.65 -22.50 -9.85
C ARG A 102 -2.12 -22.56 -10.00
N ARG A 103 -1.61 -22.52 -11.25
CA ARG A 103 -0.16 -22.56 -11.51
C ARG A 103 0.52 -21.31 -10.98
N LEU A 104 -0.11 -20.14 -11.18
CA LEU A 104 0.38 -18.87 -10.64
C LEU A 104 0.40 -18.91 -9.12
N PHE A 105 -0.67 -19.38 -8.48
CA PHE A 105 -0.73 -19.49 -7.03
C PHE A 105 0.31 -20.48 -6.48
N SER A 106 0.49 -21.65 -7.16
CA SER A 106 1.52 -22.62 -6.81
C SER A 106 2.93 -22.01 -6.94
N LYS A 107 3.17 -21.18 -7.95
CA LYS A 107 4.45 -20.47 -8.10
C LYS A 107 4.69 -19.48 -6.97
N ILE A 108 3.65 -18.71 -6.57
CA ILE A 108 3.72 -17.83 -5.40
C ILE A 108 4.11 -18.62 -4.15
N ARG A 109 3.60 -19.84 -3.98
CA ARG A 109 3.90 -20.66 -2.80
C ARG A 109 5.30 -21.29 -2.82
N SER A 110 5.78 -21.73 -3.98
CA SER A 110 7.01 -22.53 -4.10
C SER A 110 8.28 -21.73 -4.37
N ASP A 111 8.17 -20.56 -5.01
CA ASP A 111 9.30 -19.73 -5.44
C ASP A 111 9.39 -18.47 -4.59
N LYS A 112 10.32 -18.47 -3.64
CA LYS A 112 10.57 -17.33 -2.75
C LYS A 112 10.99 -16.05 -3.47
N ASN A 113 11.61 -16.20 -4.66
CA ASN A 113 12.06 -15.07 -5.46
C ASN A 113 10.96 -14.56 -6.41
N TYR A 114 9.81 -15.23 -6.45
CA TYR A 114 8.73 -14.80 -7.32
C TYR A 114 8.04 -13.56 -6.77
N HIS A 115 8.09 -12.48 -7.53
CA HIS A 115 7.43 -11.22 -7.20
C HIS A 115 6.14 -11.09 -8.03
N PRO A 116 4.95 -11.24 -7.44
CA PRO A 116 3.69 -11.09 -8.15
C PRO A 116 3.43 -9.63 -8.54
N SER A 117 2.59 -9.41 -9.55
CA SER A 117 2.17 -8.07 -9.92
C SER A 117 1.28 -7.43 -8.84
N LYS A 118 1.27 -6.10 -8.76
CA LYS A 118 0.36 -5.35 -7.88
C LYS A 118 -1.09 -5.80 -8.02
N GLU A 119 -1.55 -6.03 -9.26
CA GLU A 119 -2.91 -6.50 -9.55
C GLU A 119 -3.17 -7.88 -8.93
N THR A 120 -2.21 -8.81 -9.02
CA THR A 120 -2.31 -10.13 -8.41
C THR A 120 -2.43 -10.04 -6.89
N ILE A 121 -1.65 -9.15 -6.26
CA ILE A 121 -1.71 -8.94 -4.81
C ILE A 121 -3.06 -8.36 -4.38
N ILE A 122 -3.58 -7.39 -5.14
CA ILE A 122 -4.93 -6.83 -4.88
C ILE A 122 -6.01 -7.91 -5.02
N LEU A 123 -5.92 -8.78 -6.05
CA LEU A 123 -6.86 -9.89 -6.21
C LEU A 123 -6.81 -10.86 -5.02
N LEU A 124 -5.61 -11.20 -4.53
CA LEU A 124 -5.45 -12.03 -3.34
C LEU A 124 -6.03 -11.36 -2.09
N ALA A 125 -5.81 -10.06 -1.93
CA ALA A 125 -6.39 -9.28 -0.84
C ALA A 125 -7.93 -9.24 -0.90
N ILE A 126 -8.53 -9.15 -2.10
CA ILE A 126 -9.98 -9.25 -2.32
C ILE A 126 -10.48 -10.65 -1.94
N ALA A 127 -9.76 -11.71 -2.35
CA ALA A 127 -10.13 -13.08 -2.00
C ALA A 127 -10.17 -13.31 -0.50
N LEU A 128 -9.20 -12.74 0.22
CA LEU A 128 -9.06 -12.81 1.67
C LEU A 128 -9.96 -11.83 2.43
N GLU A 129 -10.66 -10.95 1.73
CA GLU A 129 -11.50 -9.90 2.33
C GLU A 129 -10.76 -9.10 3.41
N LEU A 130 -9.55 -8.65 3.06
CA LEU A 130 -8.69 -7.91 3.97
C LEU A 130 -9.29 -6.56 4.37
N THR A 131 -8.87 -6.05 5.51
CA THR A 131 -9.09 -4.64 5.88
C THR A 131 -8.17 -3.73 5.06
N GLU A 132 -8.43 -2.41 5.10
CA GLU A 132 -7.56 -1.42 4.43
C GLU A 132 -6.12 -1.51 4.94
N ASN A 133 -5.92 -1.65 6.26
CA ASN A 133 -4.59 -1.74 6.86
C ASN A 133 -3.87 -3.04 6.44
N GLU A 134 -4.55 -4.18 6.48
CA GLU A 134 -3.98 -5.46 6.03
C GLU A 134 -3.62 -5.44 4.54
N LEU A 135 -4.40 -4.73 3.72
CA LEU A 135 -4.08 -4.51 2.30
C LEU A 135 -2.80 -3.68 2.13
N ASP A 136 -2.69 -2.56 2.86
CA ASP A 136 -1.51 -1.71 2.79
C ASP A 136 -0.26 -2.49 3.27
N GLU A 137 -0.34 -3.23 4.37
CA GLU A 137 0.76 -4.08 4.86
C GLU A 137 1.16 -5.16 3.84
N LEU A 138 0.17 -5.81 3.21
CA LEU A 138 0.44 -6.85 2.20
C LEU A 138 1.08 -6.27 0.93
N LEU A 139 0.65 -5.07 0.51
CA LEU A 139 1.27 -4.35 -0.62
C LEU A 139 2.69 -3.90 -0.28
N ASP A 140 2.90 -3.33 0.89
CA ASP A 140 4.22 -2.87 1.35
C ASP A 140 5.23 -4.02 1.43
N SER A 141 4.80 -5.21 1.88
CA SER A 141 5.64 -6.42 1.89
C SER A 141 6.14 -6.85 0.51
N ALA A 142 5.44 -6.44 -0.54
CA ALA A 142 5.82 -6.64 -1.94
C ALA A 142 6.34 -5.34 -2.60
N SER A 143 6.70 -4.32 -1.83
CA SER A 143 7.19 -3.03 -2.33
C SER A 143 6.20 -2.31 -3.25
N TYR A 144 4.90 -2.50 -3.04
CA TYR A 144 3.84 -1.75 -3.70
C TYR A 144 3.08 -0.87 -2.72
N SER A 145 2.34 0.11 -3.24
CA SER A 145 1.44 0.97 -2.48
C SER A 145 0.23 1.38 -3.30
N LEU A 146 -0.79 1.96 -2.66
CA LEU A 146 -1.95 2.57 -3.31
C LEU A 146 -1.88 4.10 -3.16
N PRO A 147 -1.14 4.80 -4.04
CA PRO A 147 -1.02 6.25 -3.97
C PRO A 147 -2.35 6.95 -4.28
N LYS A 148 -2.59 8.10 -3.62
CA LYS A 148 -3.84 8.87 -3.75
C LYS A 148 -3.94 9.70 -5.03
N ASN A 149 -2.91 9.72 -5.86
CA ASN A 149 -2.88 10.46 -7.12
C ASN A 149 -3.37 9.65 -8.33
N ASN A 150 -3.81 8.42 -8.14
CA ASN A 150 -4.25 7.52 -9.19
C ASN A 150 -5.71 7.09 -8.95
N LYS A 151 -6.57 7.28 -9.95
CA LYS A 151 -8.00 6.91 -9.88
C LYS A 151 -8.21 5.42 -9.59
N TYR A 152 -7.43 4.55 -10.24
CA TYR A 152 -7.49 3.11 -10.03
C TYR A 152 -7.23 2.76 -8.55
N ASP A 153 -6.16 3.28 -7.99
CA ASP A 153 -5.76 3.00 -6.61
C ASP A 153 -6.78 3.55 -5.60
N LEU A 154 -7.36 4.74 -5.88
CA LEU A 154 -8.43 5.30 -5.05
C LEU A 154 -9.70 4.45 -5.09
N ILE A 155 -10.10 3.93 -6.25
CA ILE A 155 -11.27 3.05 -6.38
C ILE A 155 -11.06 1.77 -5.57
N ILE A 156 -9.89 1.14 -5.71
CA ILE A 156 -9.54 -0.05 -4.92
C ILE A 156 -9.63 0.25 -3.43
N ARG A 157 -9.00 1.33 -2.95
CA ARG A 157 -9.03 1.73 -1.54
C ARG A 157 -10.47 1.91 -1.02
N VAL A 158 -11.32 2.62 -1.79
CA VAL A 158 -12.74 2.81 -1.42
C VAL A 158 -13.50 1.48 -1.37
N CYS A 159 -13.20 0.53 -2.26
CA CYS A 159 -13.81 -0.80 -2.20
C CYS A 159 -13.45 -1.52 -0.89
N PHE A 160 -12.20 -1.46 -0.45
CA PHE A 160 -11.78 -2.07 0.82
C PHE A 160 -12.37 -1.37 2.05
N ILE A 161 -12.40 -0.03 2.08
CA ILE A 161 -13.06 0.76 3.15
C ILE A 161 -14.53 0.34 3.29
N ASN A 162 -15.23 0.16 2.16
CA ASN A 162 -16.65 -0.18 2.13
C ASN A 162 -16.95 -1.69 2.10
N ARG A 163 -15.94 -2.55 2.27
CA ARG A 163 -16.07 -4.01 2.28
C ARG A 163 -16.70 -4.58 0.99
N VAL A 164 -16.38 -3.99 -0.16
CA VAL A 164 -16.82 -4.47 -1.46
C VAL A 164 -15.78 -5.42 -2.04
N PHE A 165 -16.04 -6.72 -1.98
CA PHE A 165 -15.09 -7.77 -2.40
C PHE A 165 -15.57 -8.61 -3.59
N LYS A 166 -16.73 -8.26 -4.18
CA LYS A 166 -17.23 -8.91 -5.37
C LYS A 166 -16.59 -8.30 -6.62
N LEU A 167 -15.84 -9.11 -7.37
CA LEU A 167 -15.07 -8.64 -8.54
C LEU A 167 -15.93 -7.94 -9.59
N SER A 168 -17.18 -8.42 -9.84
CA SER A 168 -18.08 -7.76 -10.77
C SER A 168 -18.41 -6.33 -10.38
N ASP A 169 -18.60 -6.08 -9.08
CA ASP A 169 -18.97 -4.77 -8.55
C ASP A 169 -17.75 -3.81 -8.58
N ILE A 170 -16.57 -4.35 -8.30
CA ILE A 170 -15.32 -3.60 -8.42
C ILE A 170 -15.05 -3.25 -9.88
N ASN A 171 -15.20 -4.21 -10.80
CA ASN A 171 -15.03 -3.96 -12.23
C ASN A 171 -16.05 -2.96 -12.78
N GLU A 172 -17.30 -2.96 -12.29
CA GLU A 172 -18.29 -1.95 -12.65
C GLU A 172 -17.83 -0.54 -12.27
N LEU A 173 -17.26 -0.37 -11.05
CA LEU A 173 -16.70 0.90 -10.60
C LEU A 173 -15.49 1.30 -11.44
N LEU A 174 -14.57 0.38 -11.70
CA LEU A 174 -13.38 0.64 -12.53
C LEU A 174 -13.78 1.05 -13.95
N TYR A 175 -14.79 0.41 -14.53
CA TYR A 175 -15.32 0.73 -15.85
C TYR A 175 -15.92 2.14 -15.92
N GLU A 176 -16.71 2.55 -14.91
CA GLU A 176 -17.31 3.89 -14.85
C GLU A 176 -16.27 5.02 -14.87
N TYR A 177 -15.07 4.75 -14.36
CA TYR A 177 -13.96 5.73 -14.31
C TYR A 177 -12.91 5.54 -15.41
N ASN A 178 -13.20 4.69 -16.43
CA ASN A 178 -12.29 4.35 -17.53
C ASN A 178 -10.93 3.81 -17.03
N CYS A 179 -10.96 3.04 -15.95
CA CYS A 179 -9.79 2.36 -15.42
C CYS A 179 -9.67 0.94 -15.99
N LYS A 180 -8.44 0.37 -15.89
CA LYS A 180 -8.19 -1.01 -16.27
C LYS A 180 -9.01 -1.96 -15.39
N LEU A 181 -9.68 -2.93 -16.00
CA LEU A 181 -10.45 -3.96 -15.31
C LEU A 181 -9.56 -5.12 -14.89
N PHE A 182 -10.00 -5.83 -13.85
CA PHE A 182 -9.46 -7.16 -13.58
C PHE A 182 -9.95 -8.15 -14.64
N ASN A 183 -9.01 -8.82 -15.30
CA ASN A 183 -9.30 -9.90 -16.23
C ASN A 183 -9.31 -11.23 -15.45
N TYR A 184 -10.35 -12.02 -15.67
CA TYR A 184 -10.50 -13.37 -15.10
C TYR A 184 -11.01 -14.35 -16.18
#